data_82c4d13416784a4cf383c47e821c617d
#
_entry.id   82c4d13416784a4cf383c47e821c617d
#
_cell.length_a   1.000
_cell.length_b   1.000
_cell.length_c   1.000
_cell.angle_alpha   90.00
_cell.angle_beta   90.00
_cell.angle_gamma   90.00
#
_symmetry.space_group_name_H-M   'P 1'
#
loop_
_entity.id
_entity.type
_entity.pdbx_description
1 polymer ?
#
loop_
_entity_poly.entity_id
_entity_poly.type
_entity_poly.pdbx_seq_one_letter_code
_entity_poly.pdbx_strand_id
1 'polypeptide(L)'
;MRYLPEIEAIRSFSVVAEELNFRRAADRLGIDHSALSRRIRDLEHRLGFPVFARSTREVRLTEAGKVLLEENTNLLRGLLRSVDQARMVAEGRSGLIRIGYMSFAAAHLLPLLIARFQTIRPAVRFQLTYMKSHAQKEALSRGDIDVGLMIGPWETETFESTRLSADSLCVFFSKSWPLAGKLDLRVVDLIDQPQIMGSLEQWDLYRWILHDVFLKSGIVPNVVLEASSITGILGLVQAGLGITVFPRTIAALAPPSIGYRQLGDVDLSVETIAVSARNPSALAQAFMDMAREFPMSPLP
;
A
#
# COMPACT_ATOMS: atom_id res chain seq x y z
N MET A 1 -9.01 -37.22 -12.29
CA MET A 1 -8.89 -36.37 -11.10
C MET A 1 -7.61 -35.56 -11.28
N ARG A 2 -7.66 -34.22 -11.22
CA ARG A 2 -6.42 -33.39 -11.34
C ARG A 2 -5.52 -33.66 -10.12
N TYR A 3 -4.23 -33.89 -10.36
CA TYR A 3 -3.25 -34.06 -9.29
C TYR A 3 -3.14 -32.78 -8.46
N LEU A 4 -3.27 -32.90 -7.16
CA LEU A 4 -3.01 -31.81 -6.21
C LEU A 4 -1.66 -32.09 -5.53
N PRO A 5 -0.65 -31.24 -5.68
CA PRO A 5 0.64 -31.41 -5.04
C PRO A 5 0.54 -31.36 -3.51
N GLU A 6 1.38 -32.12 -2.83
CA GLU A 6 1.54 -32.04 -1.38
C GLU A 6 2.18 -30.70 -0.98
N ILE A 7 1.70 -30.10 0.11
CA ILE A 7 2.18 -28.79 0.60
C ILE A 7 3.70 -28.83 0.85
N GLU A 8 4.22 -29.93 1.39
CA GLU A 8 5.66 -30.09 1.62
C GLU A 8 6.48 -30.16 0.33
N ALA A 9 5.90 -30.69 -0.75
CA ALA A 9 6.56 -30.68 -2.06
C ALA A 9 6.61 -29.28 -2.65
N ILE A 10 5.53 -28.51 -2.53
CA ILE A 10 5.45 -27.11 -2.94
C ILE A 10 6.42 -26.25 -2.12
N ARG A 11 6.45 -26.42 -0.80
CA ARG A 11 7.41 -25.71 0.07
C ARG A 11 8.85 -26.02 -0.31
N SER A 12 9.17 -27.29 -0.56
CA SER A 12 10.49 -27.71 -0.98
C SER A 12 10.86 -27.11 -2.35
N PHE A 13 9.94 -27.07 -3.29
CA PHE A 13 10.10 -26.41 -4.59
C PHE A 13 10.39 -24.92 -4.42
N SER A 14 9.62 -24.19 -3.61
CA SER A 14 9.81 -22.77 -3.37
C SER A 14 11.17 -22.46 -2.78
N VAL A 15 11.63 -23.25 -1.79
CA VAL A 15 12.97 -23.06 -1.17
C VAL A 15 14.08 -23.33 -2.17
N VAL A 16 13.97 -24.38 -3.01
CA VAL A 16 14.98 -24.63 -4.06
C VAL A 16 15.00 -23.51 -5.10
N ALA A 17 13.83 -22.96 -5.42
CA ALA A 17 13.69 -21.85 -6.37
C ALA A 17 14.31 -20.54 -5.86
N GLU A 18 14.23 -20.29 -4.55
CA GLU A 18 14.88 -19.14 -3.89
C GLU A 18 16.40 -19.31 -3.82
N GLU A 19 16.87 -20.50 -3.42
CA GLU A 19 18.29 -20.78 -3.22
C GLU A 19 19.04 -21.05 -4.53
N LEU A 20 18.35 -21.50 -5.59
CA LEU A 20 18.92 -22.00 -6.85
C LEU A 20 20.07 -23.00 -6.63
N ASN A 21 20.03 -23.69 -5.47
CA ASN A 21 21.02 -24.63 -5.02
C ASN A 21 20.38 -25.68 -4.11
N PHE A 22 20.37 -26.93 -4.56
CA PHE A 22 19.73 -28.03 -3.82
C PHE A 22 20.36 -28.32 -2.46
N ARG A 23 21.69 -28.11 -2.31
CA ARG A 23 22.38 -28.34 -1.04
C ARG A 23 21.97 -27.31 -0.01
N ARG A 24 22.06 -26.01 -0.36
CA ARG A 24 21.62 -24.93 0.52
C ARG A 24 20.13 -25.03 0.87
N ALA A 25 19.31 -25.41 -0.10
CA ALA A 25 17.89 -25.62 0.12
C ALA A 25 17.63 -26.79 1.09
N ALA A 26 18.39 -27.89 0.97
CA ALA A 26 18.29 -29.04 1.88
C ALA A 26 18.69 -28.64 3.31
N ASP A 27 19.81 -27.94 3.47
CA ASP A 27 20.27 -27.39 4.76
C ASP A 27 19.20 -26.48 5.39
N ARG A 28 18.61 -25.57 4.61
CA ARG A 28 17.54 -24.66 5.05
C ARG A 28 16.24 -25.38 5.45
N LEU A 29 15.93 -26.50 4.79
CA LEU A 29 14.77 -27.32 5.10
C LEU A 29 15.02 -28.35 6.22
N GLY A 30 16.26 -28.55 6.65
CA GLY A 30 16.64 -29.53 7.65
C GLY A 30 16.44 -30.99 7.17
N ILE A 31 16.64 -31.25 5.88
CA ILE A 31 16.50 -32.59 5.29
C ILE A 31 17.72 -32.97 4.45
N ASP A 32 17.88 -34.27 4.18
CA ASP A 32 18.97 -34.73 3.32
C ASP A 32 18.80 -34.28 1.86
N HIS A 33 19.91 -33.93 1.22
CA HIS A 33 19.95 -33.55 -0.20
C HIS A 33 19.29 -34.61 -1.11
N SER A 34 19.50 -35.90 -0.82
CA SER A 34 18.92 -37.02 -1.57
C SER A 34 17.38 -37.04 -1.44
N ALA A 35 16.87 -36.77 -0.22
CA ALA A 35 15.44 -36.69 0.05
C ALA A 35 14.79 -35.50 -0.68
N LEU A 36 15.44 -34.32 -0.62
CA LEU A 36 14.98 -33.14 -1.36
C LEU A 36 14.95 -33.39 -2.87
N SER A 37 16.04 -33.94 -3.44
CA SER A 37 16.12 -34.24 -4.89
C SER A 37 15.08 -35.25 -5.34
N ARG A 38 14.74 -36.22 -4.51
CA ARG A 38 13.67 -37.18 -4.78
C ARG A 38 12.30 -36.49 -4.75
N ARG A 39 12.02 -35.71 -3.69
CA ARG A 39 10.76 -34.97 -3.54
C ARG A 39 10.47 -34.05 -4.75
N ILE A 40 11.48 -33.34 -5.23
CA ILE A 40 11.33 -32.49 -6.42
C ILE A 40 11.11 -33.32 -7.69
N ARG A 41 11.82 -34.44 -7.88
CA ARG A 41 11.57 -35.33 -9.02
C ARG A 41 10.16 -35.92 -9.02
N ASP A 42 9.69 -36.34 -7.86
CA ASP A 42 8.33 -36.88 -7.70
C ASP A 42 7.28 -35.80 -7.99
N LEU A 43 7.52 -34.54 -7.57
CA LEU A 43 6.68 -33.41 -7.92
C LEU A 43 6.63 -33.19 -9.43
N GLU A 44 7.77 -33.10 -10.11
CA GLU A 44 7.86 -32.92 -11.56
C GLU A 44 7.18 -34.06 -12.32
N HIS A 45 7.40 -35.29 -11.89
CA HIS A 45 6.78 -36.49 -12.49
C HIS A 45 5.24 -36.43 -12.41
N ARG A 46 4.70 -36.07 -11.26
CA ARG A 46 3.26 -35.96 -11.04
C ARG A 46 2.62 -34.75 -11.73
N LEU A 47 3.37 -33.65 -11.86
CA LEU A 47 2.91 -32.48 -12.61
C LEU A 47 2.93 -32.72 -14.12
N GLY A 48 3.77 -33.63 -14.61
CA GLY A 48 3.93 -33.93 -16.02
C GLY A 48 4.85 -32.94 -16.77
N PHE A 49 5.53 -32.05 -16.07
CA PHE A 49 6.49 -31.10 -16.62
C PHE A 49 7.60 -30.76 -15.62
N PRO A 50 8.82 -30.43 -16.11
CA PRO A 50 9.92 -30.00 -15.25
C PRO A 50 9.72 -28.57 -14.78
N VAL A 51 10.00 -28.32 -13.49
CA VAL A 51 9.99 -26.99 -12.89
C VAL A 51 11.40 -26.39 -12.78
N PHE A 52 12.45 -27.24 -12.85
CA PHE A 52 13.85 -26.83 -12.95
C PHE A 52 14.50 -27.32 -14.23
N ALA A 53 15.22 -26.43 -14.91
CA ALA A 53 16.21 -26.81 -15.93
C ALA A 53 17.51 -27.17 -15.20
N ARG A 54 17.89 -28.46 -15.30
CA ARG A 54 19.10 -29.00 -14.65
C ARG A 54 20.24 -29.04 -15.64
N SER A 55 21.30 -28.31 -15.36
CA SER A 55 22.59 -28.55 -15.97
C SER A 55 23.58 -29.04 -14.90
N THR A 56 24.71 -29.62 -15.29
CA THR A 56 25.77 -30.04 -14.35
C THR A 56 26.40 -28.87 -13.59
N ARG A 57 26.12 -27.63 -13.99
CA ARG A 57 26.75 -26.42 -13.44
C ARG A 57 25.75 -25.47 -12.74
N GLU A 58 24.47 -25.51 -13.10
CA GLU A 58 23.50 -24.53 -12.61
C GLU A 58 22.09 -25.11 -12.46
N VAL A 59 21.35 -24.63 -11.49
CA VAL A 59 19.91 -24.86 -11.30
C VAL A 59 19.18 -23.58 -11.70
N ARG A 60 18.29 -23.68 -12.66
CA ARG A 60 17.46 -22.55 -13.11
C ARG A 60 15.99 -22.97 -13.15
N LEU A 61 15.07 -22.05 -12.93
CA LEU A 61 13.65 -22.30 -13.15
C LEU A 61 13.34 -22.41 -14.65
N THR A 62 12.45 -23.33 -15.00
CA THR A 62 11.78 -23.30 -16.30
C THR A 62 10.72 -22.19 -16.32
N GLU A 63 10.17 -21.84 -17.49
CA GLU A 63 9.04 -20.88 -17.53
C GLU A 63 7.82 -21.42 -16.77
N ALA A 64 7.51 -22.71 -16.85
CA ALA A 64 6.48 -23.34 -16.05
C ALA A 64 6.81 -23.29 -14.55
N GLY A 65 8.10 -23.42 -14.18
CA GLY A 65 8.56 -23.28 -12.80
C GLY A 65 8.39 -21.87 -12.26
N LYS A 66 8.61 -20.82 -13.08
CA LYS A 66 8.40 -19.43 -12.67
C LYS A 66 6.92 -19.15 -12.36
N VAL A 67 6.02 -19.54 -13.28
CA VAL A 67 4.56 -19.43 -13.08
C VAL A 67 4.13 -20.18 -11.82
N LEU A 68 4.61 -21.42 -11.65
CA LEU A 68 4.28 -22.23 -10.47
C LEU A 68 4.78 -21.58 -9.18
N LEU A 69 5.97 -20.96 -9.19
CA LEU A 69 6.54 -20.28 -8.02
C LEU A 69 5.69 -19.09 -7.62
N GLU A 70 5.31 -18.24 -8.59
CA GLU A 70 4.51 -17.06 -8.37
C GLU A 70 3.15 -17.40 -7.74
N GLU A 71 2.42 -18.34 -8.34
CA GLU A 71 1.11 -18.78 -7.85
C GLU A 71 1.19 -19.48 -6.48
N ASN A 72 2.16 -20.37 -6.29
CA ASN A 72 2.30 -21.08 -5.02
C ASN A 72 2.83 -20.23 -3.87
N THR A 73 3.61 -19.20 -4.14
CA THR A 73 4.04 -18.25 -3.11
C THR A 73 2.83 -17.61 -2.43
N ASN A 74 1.84 -17.20 -3.21
CA ASN A 74 0.60 -16.62 -2.70
C ASN A 74 -0.23 -17.64 -1.89
N LEU A 75 -0.29 -18.87 -2.35
CA LEU A 75 -1.04 -19.95 -1.70
C LEU A 75 -0.42 -20.36 -0.36
N LEU A 76 0.90 -20.52 -0.29
CA LEU A 76 1.62 -20.84 0.95
C LEU A 76 1.49 -19.72 1.99
N ARG A 77 1.60 -18.46 1.58
CA ARG A 77 1.34 -17.32 2.47
C ARG A 77 -0.10 -17.33 3.01
N GLY A 78 -1.08 -17.67 2.17
CA GLY A 78 -2.47 -17.81 2.58
C GLY A 78 -2.66 -18.90 3.64
N LEU A 79 -2.03 -20.05 3.45
CA LEU A 79 -2.08 -21.16 4.41
C LEU A 79 -1.44 -20.78 5.77
N LEU A 80 -0.26 -20.18 5.76
CA LEU A 80 0.39 -19.70 6.99
C LEU A 80 -0.50 -18.70 7.73
N ARG A 81 -1.11 -17.76 7.02
CA ARG A 81 -2.06 -16.81 7.62
C ARG A 81 -3.26 -17.52 8.27
N SER A 82 -3.83 -18.53 7.62
CA SER A 82 -4.98 -19.25 8.18
C SER A 82 -4.61 -19.99 9.46
N VAL A 83 -3.42 -20.59 9.51
CA VAL A 83 -2.89 -21.25 10.72
C VAL A 83 -2.65 -20.26 11.85
N ASP A 84 -2.06 -19.10 11.54
CA ASP A 84 -1.82 -18.04 12.52
C ASP A 84 -3.13 -17.44 13.04
N GLN A 85 -4.13 -17.26 12.19
CA GLN A 85 -5.46 -16.83 12.60
C GLN A 85 -6.12 -17.85 13.52
N ALA A 86 -6.06 -19.13 13.17
CA ALA A 86 -6.61 -20.20 14.01
C ALA A 86 -5.91 -20.26 15.37
N ARG A 87 -4.59 -20.13 15.40
CA ARG A 87 -3.81 -20.06 16.65
C ARG A 87 -4.23 -18.88 17.52
N MET A 88 -4.41 -17.69 16.91
CA MET A 88 -4.84 -16.49 17.64
C MET A 88 -6.22 -16.65 18.26
N VAL A 89 -7.14 -17.35 17.58
CA VAL A 89 -8.45 -17.69 18.13
C VAL A 89 -8.30 -18.72 19.24
N ALA A 90 -7.49 -19.77 19.04
CA ALA A 90 -7.27 -20.83 20.05
C ALA A 90 -6.60 -20.31 21.34
N GLU A 91 -5.73 -19.30 21.21
CA GLU A 91 -5.05 -18.65 22.35
C GLU A 91 -5.90 -17.56 23.01
N GLY A 92 -7.16 -17.38 22.59
CA GLY A 92 -8.04 -16.32 23.10
C GLY A 92 -7.56 -14.90 22.79
N ARG A 93 -6.62 -14.76 21.90
CA ARG A 93 -6.10 -13.48 21.40
C ARG A 93 -7.06 -12.98 20.33
N SER A 94 -7.75 -11.91 20.61
CA SER A 94 -8.64 -11.23 19.67
C SER A 94 -7.90 -10.82 18.42
N GLY A 95 -8.55 -10.96 17.27
CA GLY A 95 -8.03 -10.88 15.93
C GLY A 95 -7.04 -9.74 15.58
N LEU A 96 -6.41 -9.90 14.44
CA LEU A 96 -5.49 -8.94 13.84
C LEU A 96 -6.11 -8.40 12.55
N ILE A 97 -6.11 -7.08 12.38
CA ILE A 97 -6.41 -6.42 11.12
C ILE A 97 -5.11 -5.86 10.56
N ARG A 98 -4.78 -6.25 9.32
CA ARG A 98 -3.63 -5.73 8.58
C ARG A 98 -4.12 -4.61 7.68
N ILE A 99 -3.61 -3.41 7.90
CA ILE A 99 -3.98 -2.23 7.12
C ILE A 99 -2.79 -1.74 6.32
N GLY A 100 -2.95 -1.70 4.99
CA GLY A 100 -2.10 -0.92 4.11
C GLY A 100 -2.57 0.53 4.10
N TYR A 101 -1.67 1.50 4.17
CA TYR A 101 -2.05 2.90 4.15
C TYR A 101 -1.04 3.76 3.38
N MET A 102 -1.52 4.84 2.81
CA MET A 102 -0.69 5.87 2.20
C MET A 102 -0.63 7.13 3.07
N SER A 103 0.29 8.04 2.73
CA SER A 103 0.64 9.20 3.56
C SER A 103 -0.55 10.07 3.96
N PHE A 104 -1.50 10.33 3.04
CA PHE A 104 -2.64 11.21 3.33
C PHE A 104 -3.60 10.59 4.37
N ALA A 105 -3.84 9.28 4.29
CA ALA A 105 -4.65 8.58 5.28
C ALA A 105 -4.00 8.61 6.66
N ALA A 106 -2.67 8.50 6.74
CA ALA A 106 -1.92 8.52 8.00
C ALA A 106 -2.05 9.86 8.75
N ALA A 107 -2.25 10.95 8.04
CA ALA A 107 -2.27 12.29 8.61
C ALA A 107 -3.44 12.50 9.59
N HIS A 108 -4.60 11.90 9.31
CA HIS A 108 -5.81 12.15 10.08
C HIS A 108 -6.73 10.93 10.20
N LEU A 109 -7.11 10.33 9.07
CA LEU A 109 -8.16 9.30 9.03
C LEU A 109 -7.78 8.01 9.74
N LEU A 110 -6.61 7.47 9.45
CA LEU A 110 -6.17 6.18 10.01
C LEU A 110 -6.13 6.18 11.56
N PRO A 111 -5.54 7.19 12.24
CA PRO A 111 -5.57 7.25 13.70
C PRO A 111 -6.99 7.29 14.26
N LEU A 112 -7.89 8.06 13.66
CA LEU A 112 -9.27 8.19 14.11
C LEU A 112 -10.06 6.89 13.92
N LEU A 113 -9.91 6.23 12.78
CA LEU A 113 -10.56 4.94 12.51
C LEU A 113 -10.09 3.87 13.50
N ILE A 114 -8.78 3.80 13.76
CA ILE A 114 -8.23 2.84 14.73
C ILE A 114 -8.75 3.14 16.12
N ALA A 115 -8.67 4.39 16.59
CA ALA A 115 -9.13 4.78 17.92
C ALA A 115 -10.61 4.43 18.11
N ARG A 116 -11.46 4.76 17.12
CA ARG A 116 -12.89 4.41 17.16
C ARG A 116 -13.10 2.89 17.18
N PHE A 117 -12.39 2.13 16.34
CA PHE A 117 -12.55 0.69 16.31
C PHE A 117 -12.10 0.02 17.61
N GLN A 118 -11.04 0.51 18.23
CA GLN A 118 -10.55 0.02 19.52
C GLN A 118 -11.51 0.30 20.67
N THR A 119 -12.32 1.37 20.62
CA THR A 119 -13.39 1.56 21.63
C THR A 119 -14.49 0.52 21.52
N ILE A 120 -14.76 0.03 20.31
CA ILE A 120 -15.79 -0.99 20.03
C ILE A 120 -15.24 -2.40 20.27
N ARG A 121 -13.97 -2.63 19.91
CA ARG A 121 -13.29 -3.93 19.99
C ARG A 121 -11.88 -3.78 20.56
N PRO A 122 -11.73 -3.56 21.89
CA PRO A 122 -10.44 -3.21 22.52
C PRO A 122 -9.39 -4.30 22.42
N ALA A 123 -9.80 -5.54 22.19
CA ALA A 123 -8.88 -6.67 22.08
C ALA A 123 -8.35 -6.90 20.64
N VAL A 124 -8.72 -6.08 19.66
CA VAL A 124 -8.23 -6.17 18.31
C VAL A 124 -6.87 -5.48 18.20
N ARG A 125 -5.94 -6.17 17.55
CA ARG A 125 -4.63 -5.60 17.18
C ARG A 125 -4.62 -5.14 15.73
N PHE A 126 -3.82 -4.12 15.46
CA PHE A 126 -3.60 -3.60 14.13
C PHE A 126 -2.14 -3.80 13.73
N GLN A 127 -1.94 -4.22 12.51
CA GLN A 127 -0.65 -4.16 11.84
C GLN A 127 -0.76 -3.16 10.70
N LEU A 128 0.02 -2.10 10.78
CA LEU A 128 -0.02 -1.00 9.84
C LEU A 128 1.21 -1.05 8.94
N THR A 129 1.00 -1.06 7.63
CA THR A 129 2.10 -1.08 6.66
C THR A 129 1.94 0.07 5.67
N TYR A 130 2.94 0.95 5.64
CA TYR A 130 2.98 2.00 4.64
C TYR A 130 3.18 1.41 3.25
N MET A 131 2.27 1.75 2.33
CA MET A 131 2.28 1.23 0.96
C MET A 131 1.66 2.25 0.02
N LYS A 132 2.20 2.37 -1.21
CA LYS A 132 1.55 3.11 -2.29
C LYS A 132 0.22 2.44 -2.68
N SER A 133 -0.71 3.22 -3.26
CA SER A 133 -2.02 2.70 -3.68
C SER A 133 -1.92 1.49 -4.61
N HIS A 134 -0.96 1.48 -5.55
CA HIS A 134 -0.75 0.32 -6.42
C HIS A 134 -0.30 -0.93 -5.64
N ALA A 135 0.68 -0.79 -4.77
CA ALA A 135 1.16 -1.90 -3.94
C ALA A 135 0.08 -2.43 -2.98
N GLN A 136 -0.82 -1.56 -2.49
CA GLN A 136 -1.96 -1.98 -1.69
C GLN A 136 -2.94 -2.86 -2.49
N LYS A 137 -3.19 -2.54 -3.78
CA LYS A 137 -4.04 -3.36 -4.66
C LYS A 137 -3.50 -4.77 -4.81
N GLU A 138 -2.20 -4.92 -5.03
CA GLU A 138 -1.54 -6.22 -5.08
C GLU A 138 -1.58 -6.94 -3.74
N ALA A 139 -1.29 -6.23 -2.64
CA ALA A 139 -1.29 -6.80 -1.30
C ALA A 139 -2.69 -7.29 -0.88
N LEU A 140 -3.76 -6.57 -1.25
CA LEU A 140 -5.15 -7.01 -1.09
C LEU A 140 -5.43 -8.28 -1.88
N SER A 141 -5.02 -8.33 -3.15
CA SER A 141 -5.21 -9.50 -4.01
C SER A 141 -4.51 -10.75 -3.46
N ARG A 142 -3.34 -10.59 -2.86
CA ARG A 142 -2.60 -11.67 -2.20
C ARG A 142 -3.09 -11.97 -0.78
N GLY A 143 -3.94 -11.10 -0.20
CA GLY A 143 -4.37 -11.16 1.21
C GLY A 143 -3.22 -10.89 2.19
N ASP A 144 -2.19 -10.13 1.80
CA ASP A 144 -1.12 -9.67 2.68
C ASP A 144 -1.62 -8.58 3.63
N ILE A 145 -2.63 -7.81 3.19
CA ILE A 145 -3.42 -6.86 3.99
C ILE A 145 -4.90 -7.20 3.89
N ASP A 146 -5.65 -6.82 4.92
CA ASP A 146 -7.10 -7.04 5.02
C ASP A 146 -7.88 -5.81 4.53
N VAL A 147 -7.32 -4.61 4.75
CA VAL A 147 -7.88 -3.32 4.36
C VAL A 147 -6.79 -2.44 3.79
N GLY A 148 -7.09 -1.71 2.71
CA GLY A 148 -6.25 -0.68 2.12
C GLY A 148 -6.85 0.70 2.32
N LEU A 149 -6.06 1.69 2.74
CA LEU A 149 -6.42 3.11 2.75
C LEU A 149 -5.61 3.82 1.66
N MET A 150 -6.26 4.14 0.55
CA MET A 150 -5.59 4.59 -0.67
C MET A 150 -6.29 5.78 -1.34
N ILE A 151 -5.63 6.33 -2.35
CA ILE A 151 -6.23 7.37 -3.20
C ILE A 151 -7.27 6.69 -4.11
N GLY A 152 -8.48 7.24 -4.11
CA GLY A 152 -9.58 6.83 -4.96
C GLY A 152 -9.76 7.71 -6.20
N PRO A 153 -10.79 7.43 -7.02
CA PRO A 153 -11.69 6.28 -6.87
C PRO A 153 -11.04 4.97 -7.34
N TRP A 154 -11.53 3.85 -6.84
CA TRP A 154 -11.18 2.52 -7.35
C TRP A 154 -12.36 1.56 -7.19
N GLU A 155 -12.92 1.14 -8.30
CA GLU A 155 -14.03 0.21 -8.37
C GLU A 155 -13.62 -1.03 -9.17
N THR A 156 -13.92 -2.20 -8.64
CA THR A 156 -13.71 -3.48 -9.31
C THR A 156 -14.77 -4.49 -8.90
N GLU A 157 -14.87 -5.58 -9.66
CA GLU A 157 -15.78 -6.68 -9.32
C GLU A 157 -15.33 -7.49 -8.09
N THR A 158 -14.04 -7.47 -7.76
CA THR A 158 -13.43 -8.30 -6.71
C THR A 158 -13.25 -7.60 -5.37
N PHE A 159 -13.27 -6.27 -5.35
CA PHE A 159 -13.05 -5.47 -4.16
C PHE A 159 -14.21 -4.52 -3.90
N GLU A 160 -14.45 -4.25 -2.62
CA GLU A 160 -15.37 -3.21 -2.17
C GLU A 160 -14.59 -1.99 -1.71
N SER A 161 -15.05 -0.82 -2.10
CA SER A 161 -14.50 0.46 -1.67
C SER A 161 -15.53 1.31 -0.95
N THR A 162 -15.06 2.12 -0.01
CA THR A 162 -15.85 3.12 0.70
C THR A 162 -15.07 4.41 0.72
N ARG A 163 -15.69 5.51 0.27
CA ARG A 163 -15.09 6.84 0.36
C ARG A 163 -15.08 7.32 1.80
N LEU A 164 -13.90 7.69 2.28
CA LEU A 164 -13.67 8.19 3.64
C LEU A 164 -13.55 9.71 3.69
N SER A 165 -12.93 10.32 2.68
CA SER A 165 -12.82 11.77 2.52
C SER A 165 -12.71 12.17 1.07
N ALA A 166 -12.99 13.45 0.80
CA ALA A 166 -12.73 14.13 -0.45
C ALA A 166 -12.15 15.50 -0.09
N ASP A 167 -10.84 15.62 -0.23
CA ASP A 167 -10.09 16.79 0.23
C ASP A 167 -9.74 17.71 -0.94
N SER A 168 -10.06 19.00 -0.81
CA SER A 168 -9.62 20.03 -1.76
C SER A 168 -8.10 20.18 -1.74
N LEU A 169 -7.55 20.61 -2.87
CA LEU A 169 -6.13 20.91 -2.99
C LEU A 169 -5.81 22.28 -2.36
N CYS A 170 -4.78 22.28 -1.51
CA CYS A 170 -4.26 23.48 -0.86
C CYS A 170 -2.79 23.67 -1.19
N VAL A 171 -2.40 24.92 -1.35
CA VAL A 171 -0.99 25.34 -1.39
C VAL A 171 -0.49 25.53 0.04
N PHE A 172 0.64 24.94 0.37
CA PHE A 172 1.34 25.10 1.65
C PHE A 172 2.60 25.93 1.42
N PHE A 173 2.81 26.93 2.26
CA PHE A 173 3.92 27.89 2.16
C PHE A 173 4.36 28.37 3.54
N SER A 174 5.60 28.81 3.68
CA SER A 174 6.04 29.52 4.89
C SER A 174 5.20 30.79 5.07
N LYS A 175 4.80 31.10 6.30
CA LYS A 175 4.03 32.33 6.59
C LYS A 175 4.76 33.63 6.20
N SER A 176 6.07 33.56 6.00
CA SER A 176 6.89 34.67 5.46
C SER A 176 6.87 34.76 3.92
N TRP A 177 6.23 33.79 3.24
CA TRP A 177 6.18 33.72 1.78
C TRP A 177 5.26 34.80 1.20
N PRO A 178 5.56 35.39 0.03
CA PRO A 178 4.71 36.44 -0.58
C PRO A 178 3.24 36.02 -0.78
N LEU A 179 2.98 34.73 -1.03
CA LEU A 179 1.63 34.20 -1.18
C LEU A 179 0.80 34.27 0.12
N ALA A 180 1.41 34.44 1.28
CA ALA A 180 0.69 34.54 2.56
C ALA A 180 -0.31 35.71 2.61
N GLY A 181 -0.02 36.79 1.87
CA GLY A 181 -0.90 37.97 1.75
C GLY A 181 -2.09 37.80 0.81
N LYS A 182 -2.11 36.75 -0.04
CA LYS A 182 -3.22 36.48 -0.95
C LYS A 182 -4.34 35.72 -0.24
N LEU A 183 -5.56 36.19 -0.32
CA LEU A 183 -6.75 35.53 0.23
C LEU A 183 -7.32 34.48 -0.72
N ASP A 184 -7.27 34.74 -2.03
CA ASP A 184 -7.72 33.85 -3.10
C ASP A 184 -6.51 33.43 -3.94
N LEU A 185 -6.21 32.12 -3.93
CA LEU A 185 -5.11 31.55 -4.70
C LEU A 185 -5.68 30.68 -5.83
N ARG A 186 -5.11 30.88 -7.01
CA ARG A 186 -5.39 30.10 -8.22
C ARG A 186 -4.14 29.36 -8.68
N VAL A 187 -4.34 28.34 -9.51
CA VAL A 187 -3.21 27.58 -10.07
C VAL A 187 -2.22 28.48 -10.82
N VAL A 188 -2.73 29.52 -11.51
CA VAL A 188 -1.89 30.51 -12.22
C VAL A 188 -0.91 31.27 -11.31
N ASP A 189 -1.23 31.45 -10.05
CA ASP A 189 -0.35 32.11 -9.08
C ASP A 189 0.88 31.28 -8.71
N LEU A 190 0.91 30.01 -9.13
CA LEU A 190 2.00 29.08 -8.82
C LEU A 190 3.04 28.98 -9.94
N ILE A 191 2.86 29.68 -11.07
CA ILE A 191 3.66 29.50 -12.30
C ILE A 191 5.16 29.71 -12.07
N ASP A 192 5.52 30.78 -11.36
CA ASP A 192 6.93 31.14 -11.10
C ASP A 192 7.38 30.74 -9.69
N GLN A 193 6.53 30.04 -8.95
CA GLN A 193 6.89 29.65 -7.58
C GLN A 193 7.75 28.40 -7.60
N PRO A 194 8.89 28.38 -6.85
CA PRO A 194 9.65 27.16 -6.66
C PRO A 194 8.79 26.12 -5.92
N GLN A 195 8.58 24.97 -6.55
CA GLN A 195 7.73 23.91 -6.01
C GLN A 195 8.55 22.76 -5.47
N ILE A 196 8.16 22.26 -4.32
CA ILE A 196 8.70 21.07 -3.67
C ILE A 196 7.66 19.98 -3.81
N MET A 197 8.00 18.89 -4.49
CA MET A 197 7.06 17.81 -4.77
C MET A 197 7.49 16.48 -4.16
N GLY A 198 6.55 15.55 -4.07
CA GLY A 198 6.86 14.15 -3.77
C GLY A 198 7.65 13.52 -4.92
N SER A 199 8.67 12.70 -4.62
CA SER A 199 9.43 11.99 -5.64
C SER A 199 8.53 11.06 -6.48
N LEU A 200 8.78 10.97 -7.78
CA LEU A 200 7.99 10.13 -8.69
C LEU A 200 7.92 8.67 -8.23
N GLU A 201 9.03 8.18 -7.67
CA GLU A 201 9.08 6.81 -7.16
C GLU A 201 8.05 6.53 -6.06
N GLN A 202 7.78 7.49 -5.16
CA GLN A 202 6.92 7.31 -4.00
C GLN A 202 5.50 7.87 -4.18
N TRP A 203 5.31 8.81 -5.10
CA TRP A 203 4.12 9.64 -5.22
C TRP A 203 3.51 9.62 -6.64
N ASP A 204 3.77 8.59 -7.43
CA ASP A 204 3.39 8.46 -8.83
C ASP A 204 1.93 8.86 -9.10
N LEU A 205 0.96 8.23 -8.44
CA LEU A 205 -0.47 8.52 -8.62
C LEU A 205 -0.83 9.97 -8.24
N TYR A 206 -0.29 10.46 -7.12
CA TYR A 206 -0.57 11.83 -6.69
C TYR A 206 0.08 12.87 -7.62
N ARG A 207 1.28 12.59 -8.10
CA ARG A 207 1.97 13.42 -9.11
C ARG A 207 1.17 13.49 -10.42
N TRP A 208 0.53 12.39 -10.81
CA TRP A 208 -0.38 12.34 -11.95
C TRP A 208 -1.60 13.26 -11.75
N ILE A 209 -2.22 13.24 -10.57
CA ILE A 209 -3.34 14.12 -10.23
C ILE A 209 -2.91 15.58 -10.32
N LEU A 210 -1.78 15.95 -9.72
CA LEU A 210 -1.27 17.32 -9.78
C LEU A 210 -0.90 17.74 -11.21
N HIS A 211 -0.30 16.84 -11.99
CA HIS A 211 0.03 17.10 -13.39
C HIS A 211 -1.23 17.44 -14.21
N ASP A 212 -2.32 16.70 -14.02
CA ASP A 212 -3.60 16.98 -14.69
C ASP A 212 -4.16 18.37 -14.31
N VAL A 213 -4.09 18.74 -13.03
CA VAL A 213 -4.49 20.07 -12.54
C VAL A 213 -3.67 21.18 -13.20
N PHE A 214 -2.34 21.06 -13.22
CA PHE A 214 -1.46 22.05 -13.84
C PHE A 214 -1.65 22.11 -15.36
N LEU A 215 -1.79 20.96 -16.03
CA LEU A 215 -1.99 20.88 -17.47
C LEU A 215 -3.30 21.56 -17.90
N LYS A 216 -4.41 21.33 -17.19
CA LYS A 216 -5.70 21.98 -17.44
C LYS A 216 -5.63 23.50 -17.29
N SER A 217 -4.75 23.98 -16.46
CA SER A 217 -4.50 25.42 -16.27
C SER A 217 -3.41 25.97 -17.23
N GLY A 218 -2.87 25.15 -18.13
CA GLY A 218 -1.82 25.55 -19.07
C GLY A 218 -0.48 25.85 -18.42
N ILE A 219 -0.18 25.28 -17.26
CA ILE A 219 1.00 25.57 -16.44
C ILE A 219 1.95 24.38 -16.36
N VAL A 220 3.24 24.67 -16.44
CA VAL A 220 4.31 23.73 -16.10
C VAL A 220 4.86 24.12 -14.73
N PRO A 221 4.76 23.25 -13.70
CA PRO A 221 5.27 23.59 -12.38
C PRO A 221 6.81 23.71 -12.36
N ASN A 222 7.33 24.74 -11.70
CA ASN A 222 8.76 24.91 -11.48
C ASN A 222 9.24 24.03 -10.31
N VAL A 223 9.47 22.73 -10.56
CA VAL A 223 9.90 21.78 -9.53
C VAL A 223 11.39 21.97 -9.25
N VAL A 224 11.72 22.47 -8.07
CA VAL A 224 13.12 22.72 -7.65
C VAL A 224 13.66 21.65 -6.71
N LEU A 225 12.79 20.94 -5.98
CA LEU A 225 13.17 19.89 -5.04
C LEU A 225 12.15 18.76 -5.04
N GLU A 226 12.63 17.55 -4.81
CA GLU A 226 11.79 16.38 -4.58
C GLU A 226 12.17 15.69 -3.25
N ALA A 227 11.16 15.21 -2.52
CA ALA A 227 11.38 14.46 -1.30
C ALA A 227 10.38 13.29 -1.18
N SER A 228 10.73 12.26 -0.42
CA SER A 228 9.95 11.03 -0.32
C SER A 228 8.85 11.07 0.75
N SER A 229 8.90 12.02 1.70
CA SER A 229 7.97 12.08 2.84
C SER A 229 7.31 13.45 2.99
N ILE A 230 6.05 13.46 3.48
CA ILE A 230 5.32 14.70 3.80
C ILE A 230 6.10 15.57 4.79
N THR A 231 6.65 14.97 5.84
CA THR A 231 7.41 15.71 6.86
C THR A 231 8.67 16.34 6.29
N GLY A 232 9.37 15.65 5.39
CA GLY A 232 10.51 16.21 4.67
C GLY A 232 10.11 17.40 3.79
N ILE A 233 9.03 17.26 3.02
CA ILE A 233 8.51 18.34 2.17
C ILE A 233 8.09 19.55 3.02
N LEU A 234 7.32 19.33 4.09
CA LEU A 234 6.90 20.42 4.98
C LEU A 234 8.10 21.11 5.67
N GLY A 235 9.14 20.35 6.02
CA GLY A 235 10.39 20.93 6.56
C GLY A 235 11.08 21.84 5.56
N LEU A 236 11.16 21.46 4.28
CA LEU A 236 11.72 22.30 3.21
C LEU A 236 10.87 23.55 2.96
N VAL A 237 9.53 23.42 2.99
CA VAL A 237 8.61 24.57 2.90
C VAL A 237 8.80 25.51 4.08
N GLN A 238 8.93 24.97 5.30
CA GLN A 238 9.19 25.77 6.50
C GLN A 238 10.49 26.54 6.42
N ALA A 239 11.52 25.95 5.81
CA ALA A 239 12.81 26.59 5.58
C ALA A 239 12.77 27.69 4.49
N GLY A 240 11.62 27.89 3.83
CA GLY A 240 11.46 28.91 2.78
C GLY A 240 12.10 28.54 1.44
N LEU A 241 12.26 27.24 1.15
CA LEU A 241 12.86 26.76 -0.11
C LEU A 241 11.86 26.64 -1.26
N GLY A 242 10.56 26.82 -0.98
CA GLY A 242 9.52 26.75 -1.97
C GLY A 242 8.15 26.52 -1.34
N ILE A 243 7.19 26.21 -2.21
CA ILE A 243 5.81 25.87 -1.85
C ILE A 243 5.53 24.42 -2.24
N THR A 244 4.44 23.85 -1.71
CA THR A 244 3.94 22.56 -2.13
C THR A 244 2.43 22.56 -2.23
N VAL A 245 1.87 21.64 -3.02
CA VAL A 245 0.42 21.43 -3.11
C VAL A 245 0.09 20.10 -2.49
N PHE A 246 -0.85 20.08 -1.53
CA PHE A 246 -1.33 18.87 -0.88
C PHE A 246 -2.85 18.92 -0.64
N PRO A 247 -3.50 17.77 -0.41
CA PRO A 247 -4.85 17.74 0.12
C PRO A 247 -4.94 18.47 1.45
N ARG A 248 -6.07 19.12 1.70
CA ARG A 248 -6.30 19.92 2.93
C ARG A 248 -6.01 19.14 4.22
N THR A 249 -6.25 17.84 4.23
CA THR A 249 -5.98 16.95 5.37
C THR A 249 -4.55 17.06 5.91
N ILE A 250 -3.58 17.45 5.06
CA ILE A 250 -2.18 17.62 5.47
C ILE A 250 -1.97 18.84 6.38
N ALA A 251 -2.92 19.76 6.44
CA ALA A 251 -2.86 20.88 7.38
C ALA A 251 -2.74 20.41 8.85
N ALA A 252 -3.27 19.24 9.18
CA ALA A 252 -3.12 18.64 10.51
C ALA A 252 -1.66 18.31 10.89
N LEU A 253 -0.77 18.16 9.91
CA LEU A 253 0.66 17.87 10.12
C LEU A 253 1.55 19.12 9.96
N ALA A 254 0.97 20.21 9.47
CA ALA A 254 1.74 21.42 9.19
C ALA A 254 2.13 22.12 10.49
N PRO A 255 3.44 22.45 10.71
CA PRO A 255 3.85 23.27 11.85
C PRO A 255 3.23 24.66 11.79
N PRO A 256 3.09 25.37 12.93
CA PRO A 256 2.45 26.68 13.00
C PRO A 256 3.08 27.78 12.10
N SER A 257 4.32 27.61 11.68
CA SER A 257 5.04 28.51 10.77
C SER A 257 4.64 28.34 9.29
N ILE A 258 3.93 27.28 8.96
CA ILE A 258 3.39 27.03 7.63
C ILE A 258 1.95 27.55 7.57
N GLY A 259 1.67 28.32 6.54
CA GLY A 259 0.32 28.69 6.11
C GLY A 259 -0.16 27.78 4.99
N TYR A 260 -1.45 27.67 4.83
CA TYR A 260 -2.05 27.00 3.67
C TYR A 260 -3.27 27.77 3.15
N ARG A 261 -3.56 27.62 1.87
CA ARG A 261 -4.75 28.18 1.20
C ARG A 261 -5.26 27.20 0.17
N GLN A 262 -6.57 27.06 0.09
CA GLN A 262 -7.21 26.29 -0.95
C GLN A 262 -7.02 26.96 -2.32
N LEU A 263 -6.84 26.14 -3.37
CA LEU A 263 -6.89 26.61 -4.76
C LEU A 263 -8.36 26.79 -5.16
N GLY A 264 -8.74 28.07 -5.40
CA GLY A 264 -10.15 28.44 -5.62
C GLY A 264 -10.69 28.05 -7.00
N ASP A 265 -9.80 27.82 -7.96
CA ASP A 265 -10.12 27.47 -9.35
C ASP A 265 -9.96 25.98 -9.67
N VAL A 266 -9.76 25.13 -8.65
CA VAL A 266 -9.61 23.69 -8.82
C VAL A 266 -10.87 22.98 -8.31
N ASP A 267 -11.70 22.52 -9.25
CA ASP A 267 -12.85 21.66 -8.96
C ASP A 267 -12.46 20.17 -8.97
N LEU A 268 -11.42 19.86 -8.21
CA LEU A 268 -10.94 18.49 -8.00
C LEU A 268 -10.65 18.25 -6.53
N SER A 269 -11.17 17.15 -6.02
CA SER A 269 -10.84 16.68 -4.68
C SER A 269 -10.04 15.37 -4.75
N VAL A 270 -9.09 15.22 -3.85
CA VAL A 270 -8.37 13.97 -3.67
C VAL A 270 -9.17 13.11 -2.71
N GLU A 271 -9.70 12.01 -3.22
CA GLU A 271 -10.43 11.07 -2.40
C GLU A 271 -9.49 10.13 -1.66
N THR A 272 -9.78 9.89 -0.38
CA THR A 272 -9.23 8.75 0.36
C THR A 272 -10.34 7.71 0.51
N ILE A 273 -10.05 6.48 0.11
CA ILE A 273 -10.98 5.36 0.18
C ILE A 273 -10.42 4.26 1.08
N ALA A 274 -11.31 3.55 1.78
CA ALA A 274 -11.02 2.24 2.37
C ALA A 274 -11.44 1.14 1.38
N VAL A 275 -10.62 0.11 1.25
CA VAL A 275 -10.85 -0.99 0.31
C VAL A 275 -10.60 -2.31 1.02
N SER A 276 -11.48 -3.30 0.79
CA SER A 276 -11.29 -4.69 1.21
C SER A 276 -11.71 -5.65 0.10
N ALA A 277 -11.37 -6.93 0.24
CA ALA A 277 -11.96 -7.96 -0.61
C ALA A 277 -13.49 -7.99 -0.43
N ARG A 278 -14.25 -8.46 -1.43
CA ARG A 278 -15.72 -8.59 -1.32
C ARG A 278 -16.19 -9.56 -0.24
N ASN A 279 -15.39 -10.59 0.03
CA ASN A 279 -15.64 -11.55 1.11
C ASN A 279 -14.48 -11.46 2.13
N PRO A 280 -14.39 -10.37 2.91
CA PRO A 280 -13.34 -10.18 3.89
C PRO A 280 -13.59 -11.08 5.10
N SER A 281 -12.61 -11.16 6.01
CA SER A 281 -12.83 -11.75 7.32
C SER A 281 -13.92 -10.94 8.08
N ALA A 282 -14.62 -11.59 9.01
CA ALA A 282 -15.64 -10.92 9.81
C ALA A 282 -15.11 -9.66 10.54
N LEU A 283 -13.83 -9.68 10.90
CA LEU A 283 -13.18 -8.56 11.55
C LEU A 283 -12.89 -7.41 10.57
N ALA A 284 -12.42 -7.70 9.37
CA ALA A 284 -12.22 -6.69 8.32
C ALA A 284 -13.57 -6.11 7.86
N GLN A 285 -14.62 -6.95 7.76
CA GLN A 285 -15.98 -6.49 7.45
C GLN A 285 -16.46 -5.49 8.50
N ALA A 286 -16.33 -5.84 9.78
CA ALA A 286 -16.75 -4.94 10.87
C ALA A 286 -15.98 -3.60 10.85
N PHE A 287 -14.69 -3.63 10.45
CA PHE A 287 -13.92 -2.40 10.29
C PHE A 287 -14.44 -1.57 9.10
N MET A 288 -14.72 -2.20 7.96
CA MET A 288 -15.28 -1.52 6.79
C MET A 288 -16.67 -0.94 7.05
N ASP A 289 -17.53 -1.66 7.80
CA ASP A 289 -18.86 -1.16 8.17
C ASP A 289 -18.75 0.07 9.07
N MET A 290 -17.88 0.03 10.07
CA MET A 290 -17.60 1.20 10.92
C MET A 290 -17.01 2.36 10.10
N ALA A 291 -16.16 2.07 9.13
CA ALA A 291 -15.56 3.08 8.26
C ALA A 291 -16.59 3.75 7.33
N ARG A 292 -17.62 3.03 6.86
CA ARG A 292 -18.75 3.59 6.09
C ARG A 292 -19.58 4.59 6.89
N GLU A 293 -19.77 4.29 8.17
CA GLU A 293 -20.53 5.15 9.09
C GLU A 293 -19.69 6.30 9.66
N PHE A 294 -18.39 6.33 9.34
CA PHE A 294 -17.52 7.36 9.87
C PHE A 294 -17.93 8.72 9.30
N PRO A 295 -18.28 9.70 10.15
CA PRO A 295 -18.71 10.99 9.65
C PRO A 295 -17.58 11.65 8.86
N MET A 296 -17.85 11.96 7.61
CA MET A 296 -16.97 12.76 6.76
C MET A 296 -17.01 14.23 7.24
N SER A 297 -16.54 14.48 8.45
CA SER A 297 -16.39 15.86 8.90
C SER A 297 -15.22 16.51 8.18
N PRO A 298 -15.44 17.64 7.50
CA PRO A 298 -14.33 18.45 7.06
C PRO A 298 -13.46 18.74 8.30
N LEU A 299 -12.15 18.68 8.13
CA LEU A 299 -11.21 19.15 9.16
C LEU A 299 -11.58 20.58 9.57
N PRO A 300 -11.55 20.88 10.88
CA PRO A 300 -11.82 22.22 11.39
C PRO A 300 -10.88 23.28 10.79
#